data_f85dcec752d8b5f26b1a48278b72836a
#
_entry.id   f85dcec752d8b5f26b1a48278b72836a
#
_cell.length_a   1.000
_cell.length_b   1.000
_cell.length_c   1.000
_cell.angle_alpha   90.00
_cell.angle_beta   90.00
_cell.angle_gamma   90.00
#
_symmetry.space_group_name_H-M   'P 1'
#
loop_
_entity.id
_entity.type
_entity.pdbx_description
1 polymer ?
#
loop_
_entity_poly.entity_id
_entity_poly.type
_entity_poly.pdbx_seq_one_letter_code
_entity_poly.pdbx_strand_id
1 'polypeptide(L)'
;MTKTASKWGRKAWVVLSLCVDLGLLGYFKYFNFLREIMAAVAHELGYQLGNTSLQNITYQPLDIFLPVGISFFTFQTISYVIDVYRGRIAPLRRWIDYVFYVSFFPQLVAGPIVRARDFIPQIYKTPVVTRAEFGEGLFLVLCGLFKKTVISDYISLNFVDRIFDAPLLYTGVENLLGVYGYALQIYCDFSGYSDMAIGIALLLGFRFNVNFDSPYQSATITEFWRRWHISLSSWLKDYLYISLGGNRKGKIRTYINLLITMLLGGLWHGASVSFILWGALHGVAL
;
A
#
# COMPACT_ATOMS: atom_id res chain seq x y z
N MET A 1 -3.81 -11.48 -24.64
CA MET A 1 -2.46 -12.12 -24.61
C MET A 1 -2.62 -13.63 -24.94
N THR A 2 -3.07 -13.93 -26.12
CA THR A 2 -3.30 -15.31 -26.56
C THR A 2 -1.98 -15.96 -27.02
N LYS A 3 -1.96 -17.31 -27.14
CA LYS A 3 -0.79 -18.13 -27.53
C LYS A 3 -0.13 -17.73 -28.85
N THR A 4 -0.76 -16.90 -29.65
CA THR A 4 -0.32 -16.44 -30.99
C THR A 4 0.54 -15.18 -31.00
N ALA A 5 0.65 -14.42 -29.89
CA ALA A 5 1.47 -13.22 -29.87
C ALA A 5 2.96 -13.60 -29.67
N SER A 6 3.85 -13.00 -30.47
CA SER A 6 5.29 -13.13 -30.29
C SER A 6 5.72 -12.76 -28.87
N LYS A 7 6.84 -13.28 -28.40
CA LYS A 7 7.38 -12.96 -27.05
C LYS A 7 7.54 -11.45 -26.85
N TRP A 8 7.94 -10.73 -27.91
CA TRP A 8 8.07 -9.28 -27.92
C TRP A 8 6.72 -8.56 -27.81
N GLY A 9 5.69 -9.00 -28.54
CA GLY A 9 4.34 -8.43 -28.44
C GLY A 9 3.74 -8.60 -27.05
N ARG A 10 3.92 -9.76 -26.42
CA ARG A 10 3.47 -10.00 -25.05
C ARG A 10 4.15 -9.07 -24.04
N LYS A 11 5.46 -8.84 -24.18
CA LYS A 11 6.22 -7.92 -23.33
C LYS A 11 5.76 -6.46 -23.54
N ALA A 12 5.52 -6.05 -24.78
CA ALA A 12 5.04 -4.71 -25.10
C ALA A 12 3.67 -4.42 -24.43
N TRP A 13 2.75 -5.37 -24.43
CA TRP A 13 1.47 -5.22 -23.73
C TRP A 13 1.61 -5.09 -22.21
N VAL A 14 2.55 -5.82 -21.58
CA VAL A 14 2.84 -5.66 -20.15
C VAL A 14 3.39 -4.27 -19.88
N VAL A 15 4.37 -3.81 -20.67
CA VAL A 15 4.95 -2.47 -20.50
C VAL A 15 3.89 -1.39 -20.68
N LEU A 16 3.06 -1.50 -21.71
CA LEU A 16 1.95 -0.54 -21.93
C LEU A 16 1.01 -0.49 -20.74
N SER A 17 0.57 -1.65 -20.21
CA SER A 17 -0.30 -1.69 -19.02
C SER A 17 0.38 -1.05 -17.81
N LEU A 18 1.65 -1.38 -17.55
CA LEU A 18 2.39 -0.77 -16.45
C LEU A 18 2.54 0.76 -16.62
N CYS A 19 2.78 1.24 -17.83
CA CYS A 19 2.86 2.68 -18.13
C CYS A 19 1.52 3.38 -17.86
N VAL A 20 0.39 2.75 -18.23
CA VAL A 20 -0.95 3.30 -17.95
C VAL A 20 -1.23 3.31 -16.45
N ASP A 21 -1.05 2.18 -15.76
CA ASP A 21 -1.34 2.05 -14.33
C ASP A 21 -0.47 2.98 -13.47
N LEU A 22 0.85 2.99 -13.73
CA LEU A 22 1.79 3.87 -13.03
C LEU A 22 1.66 5.34 -13.46
N GLY A 23 1.29 5.60 -14.71
CA GLY A 23 1.02 6.95 -15.21
C GLY A 23 -0.19 7.59 -14.54
N LEU A 24 -1.29 6.83 -14.39
CA LEU A 24 -2.47 7.27 -13.66
C LEU A 24 -2.14 7.52 -12.18
N LEU A 25 -1.44 6.58 -11.54
CA LEU A 25 -0.99 6.75 -10.16
C LEU A 25 -0.06 7.97 -10.04
N GLY A 26 0.86 8.17 -11.00
CA GLY A 26 1.77 9.31 -11.08
C GLY A 26 1.03 10.64 -11.16
N TYR A 27 0.02 10.71 -12.02
CA TYR A 27 -0.79 11.92 -12.18
C TYR A 27 -1.62 12.23 -10.93
N PHE A 28 -2.42 11.28 -10.45
CA PHE A 28 -3.34 11.56 -9.37
C PHE A 28 -2.66 11.72 -7.99
N LYS A 29 -1.58 10.97 -7.74
CA LYS A 29 -0.95 10.94 -6.42
C LYS A 29 0.35 11.74 -6.32
N TYR A 30 1.18 11.74 -7.38
CA TYR A 30 2.55 12.28 -7.30
C TYR A 30 2.77 13.56 -8.09
N PHE A 31 1.84 13.99 -8.92
CA PHE A 31 2.06 15.12 -9.81
C PHE A 31 2.32 16.43 -9.06
N ASN A 32 1.53 16.73 -8.04
CA ASN A 32 1.75 17.91 -7.21
C ASN A 32 3.08 17.85 -6.44
N PHE A 33 3.42 16.69 -5.89
CA PHE A 33 4.68 16.47 -5.20
C PHE A 33 5.91 16.67 -6.12
N LEU A 34 5.86 16.18 -7.35
CA LEU A 34 6.92 16.40 -8.32
C LEU A 34 7.06 17.89 -8.69
N ARG A 35 5.95 18.60 -8.88
CA ARG A 35 5.95 20.03 -9.16
C ARG A 35 6.52 20.83 -7.98
N GLU A 36 6.18 20.48 -6.76
CA GLU A 36 6.73 21.10 -5.54
C GLU A 36 8.25 20.93 -5.48
N ILE A 37 8.76 19.71 -5.67
CA ILE A 37 10.21 19.46 -5.72
C ILE A 37 10.87 20.26 -6.85
N MET A 38 10.28 20.26 -8.05
CA MET A 38 10.84 21.00 -9.19
C MET A 38 10.89 22.50 -8.91
N ALA A 39 9.87 23.08 -8.29
CA ALA A 39 9.85 24.48 -7.91
C ALA A 39 10.91 24.79 -6.85
N ALA A 40 11.04 23.95 -5.83
CA ALA A 40 12.07 24.10 -4.79
C ALA A 40 13.49 24.05 -5.37
N VAL A 41 13.76 23.08 -6.26
CA VAL A 41 15.06 22.96 -6.94
C VAL A 41 15.31 24.15 -7.86
N ALA A 42 14.32 24.63 -8.61
CA ALA A 42 14.46 25.79 -9.48
C ALA A 42 14.76 27.07 -8.67
N HIS A 43 14.07 27.26 -7.55
CA HIS A 43 14.29 28.37 -6.62
C HIS A 43 15.74 28.35 -6.09
N GLU A 44 16.21 27.22 -5.58
CA GLU A 44 17.57 27.05 -5.07
C GLU A 44 18.63 27.31 -6.14
N LEU A 45 18.48 26.75 -7.35
CA LEU A 45 19.35 27.01 -8.47
C LEU A 45 19.33 28.49 -8.88
N GLY A 46 18.16 29.13 -8.88
CA GLY A 46 18.02 30.56 -9.15
C GLY A 46 18.78 31.40 -8.15
N TYR A 47 18.75 31.04 -6.87
CA TYR A 47 19.52 31.70 -5.83
C TYR A 47 21.04 31.57 -6.07
N GLN A 48 21.52 30.35 -6.32
CA GLN A 48 22.95 30.10 -6.55
C GLN A 48 23.48 30.74 -7.84
N LEU A 49 22.64 30.83 -8.88
CA LEU A 49 23.02 31.41 -10.18
C LEU A 49 22.72 32.92 -10.31
N GLY A 50 22.13 33.54 -9.28
CA GLY A 50 21.69 34.94 -9.33
C GLY A 50 20.56 35.19 -10.35
N ASN A 51 19.79 34.17 -10.70
CA ASN A 51 18.73 34.24 -11.70
C ASN A 51 17.39 34.55 -11.02
N THR A 52 16.94 35.79 -11.09
CA THR A 52 15.69 36.23 -10.47
C THR A 52 14.42 35.57 -11.02
N SER A 53 14.43 35.17 -12.29
CA SER A 53 13.29 34.47 -12.90
C SER A 53 13.08 33.09 -12.29
N LEU A 54 14.15 32.35 -11.96
CA LEU A 54 14.08 31.06 -11.27
C LEU A 54 13.73 31.22 -9.79
N GLN A 55 14.22 32.30 -9.11
CA GLN A 55 13.90 32.60 -7.73
C GLN A 55 12.42 32.93 -7.53
N ASN A 56 11.72 33.45 -8.54
CA ASN A 56 10.32 33.82 -8.48
C ASN A 56 9.36 32.70 -8.88
N ILE A 57 9.85 31.48 -9.10
CA ILE A 57 8.99 30.34 -9.35
C ILE A 57 8.24 29.97 -8.07
N THR A 58 6.93 30.23 -8.07
CA THR A 58 6.04 29.85 -6.96
C THR A 58 5.33 28.55 -7.29
N TYR A 59 5.29 27.65 -6.33
CA TYR A 59 4.49 26.44 -6.42
C TYR A 59 3.06 26.73 -5.96
N GLN A 60 2.11 26.36 -6.81
CA GLN A 60 0.69 26.28 -6.41
C GLN A 60 0.17 24.89 -6.74
N PRO A 61 -0.41 24.15 -5.76
CA PRO A 61 -0.96 22.84 -6.01
C PRO A 61 -2.14 22.93 -6.98
N LEU A 62 -2.25 21.94 -7.87
CA LEU A 62 -3.45 21.77 -8.67
C LEU A 62 -4.52 21.05 -7.84
N ASP A 63 -5.77 21.41 -8.04
CA ASP A 63 -6.90 20.69 -7.46
C ASP A 63 -7.11 19.37 -8.22
N ILE A 64 -6.37 18.34 -7.79
CA ILE A 64 -6.43 17.01 -8.36
C ILE A 64 -7.17 16.11 -7.37
N PHE A 65 -8.41 15.74 -7.70
CA PHE A 65 -9.17 14.79 -6.90
C PHE A 65 -8.51 13.39 -6.95
N LEU A 66 -8.09 12.88 -5.78
CA LEU A 66 -7.49 11.57 -5.66
C LEU A 66 -8.57 10.48 -5.66
N PRO A 67 -8.67 9.61 -6.69
CA PRO A 67 -9.65 8.54 -6.68
C PRO A 67 -9.45 7.59 -5.51
N VAL A 68 -10.55 7.27 -4.82
CA VAL A 68 -10.52 6.37 -3.66
C VAL A 68 -9.98 5.00 -4.07
N GLY A 69 -9.02 4.48 -3.32
CA GLY A 69 -8.43 3.17 -3.55
C GLY A 69 -7.44 3.08 -4.72
N ILE A 70 -7.07 4.20 -5.40
CA ILE A 70 -6.18 4.16 -6.57
C ILE A 70 -4.89 3.38 -6.32
N SER A 71 -4.29 3.54 -5.15
CA SER A 71 -3.07 2.84 -4.77
C SER A 71 -3.28 1.33 -4.64
N PHE A 72 -4.45 0.90 -4.16
CA PHE A 72 -4.79 -0.53 -3.98
C PHE A 72 -5.13 -1.20 -5.31
N PHE A 73 -6.04 -0.61 -6.08
CA PHE A 73 -6.43 -1.22 -7.35
C PHE A 73 -5.29 -1.19 -8.39
N THR A 74 -4.38 -0.20 -8.34
CA THR A 74 -3.16 -0.21 -9.16
C THR A 74 -2.30 -1.45 -8.87
N PHE A 75 -2.11 -1.80 -7.60
CA PHE A 75 -1.35 -3.00 -7.23
C PHE A 75 -2.05 -4.30 -7.65
N GLN A 76 -3.37 -4.34 -7.56
CA GLN A 76 -4.17 -5.46 -8.04
C GLN A 76 -4.03 -5.64 -9.56
N THR A 77 -4.20 -4.56 -10.32
CA THR A 77 -4.07 -4.54 -11.78
C THR A 77 -2.68 -4.98 -12.23
N ILE A 78 -1.63 -4.39 -11.65
CA ILE A 78 -0.23 -4.75 -11.94
C ILE A 78 0.02 -6.22 -11.66
N SER A 79 -0.45 -6.74 -10.50
CA SER A 79 -0.25 -8.15 -10.15
C SER A 79 -0.97 -9.09 -11.12
N TYR A 80 -2.21 -8.75 -11.53
CA TYR A 80 -2.95 -9.51 -12.54
C TYR A 80 -2.19 -9.61 -13.86
N VAL A 81 -1.77 -8.47 -14.40
CA VAL A 81 -1.06 -8.42 -15.70
C VAL A 81 0.25 -9.20 -15.65
N ILE A 82 1.02 -9.04 -14.57
CA ILE A 82 2.29 -9.76 -14.39
C ILE A 82 2.04 -11.28 -14.22
N ASP A 83 1.03 -11.69 -13.46
CA ASP A 83 0.75 -13.12 -13.24
C ASP A 83 0.22 -13.79 -14.51
N VAL A 84 -0.60 -13.12 -15.33
CA VAL A 84 -0.97 -13.60 -16.68
C VAL A 84 0.26 -13.71 -17.58
N TYR A 85 1.15 -12.70 -17.58
CA TYR A 85 2.38 -12.74 -18.38
C TYR A 85 3.30 -13.89 -17.97
N ARG A 86 3.44 -14.13 -16.66
CA ARG A 86 4.25 -15.24 -16.09
C ARG A 86 3.60 -16.60 -16.26
N GLY A 87 2.36 -16.68 -16.76
CA GLY A 87 1.61 -17.91 -16.92
C GLY A 87 1.11 -18.53 -15.60
N ARG A 88 1.06 -17.75 -14.52
CA ARG A 88 0.57 -18.21 -13.20
C ARG A 88 -0.94 -18.36 -13.15
N ILE A 89 -1.64 -17.51 -13.93
CA ILE A 89 -3.09 -17.52 -14.10
C ILE A 89 -3.44 -17.42 -15.57
N ALA A 90 -4.57 -18.01 -15.96
CA ALA A 90 -5.14 -17.81 -17.28
C ALA A 90 -5.77 -16.41 -17.38
N PRO A 91 -5.71 -15.73 -18.54
CA PRO A 91 -6.39 -14.46 -18.73
C PRO A 91 -7.90 -14.64 -18.60
N LEU A 92 -8.56 -13.71 -17.93
CA LEU A 92 -10.01 -13.70 -17.83
C LEU A 92 -10.65 -13.55 -19.21
N ARG A 93 -11.71 -14.31 -19.45
CA ARG A 93 -12.47 -14.27 -20.71
C ARG A 93 -13.51 -13.16 -20.71
N ARG A 94 -14.06 -12.83 -19.54
CA ARG A 94 -15.13 -11.84 -19.36
C ARG A 94 -14.55 -10.64 -18.63
N TRP A 95 -14.69 -9.48 -19.24
CA TRP A 95 -14.24 -8.21 -18.64
C TRP A 95 -14.95 -7.89 -17.33
N ILE A 96 -16.21 -8.34 -17.18
CA ILE A 96 -16.99 -8.13 -15.96
C ILE A 96 -16.36 -8.79 -14.74
N ASP A 97 -15.72 -9.96 -14.90
CA ASP A 97 -15.04 -10.67 -13.81
C ASP A 97 -13.80 -9.89 -13.36
N TYR A 98 -13.13 -9.22 -14.30
CA TYR A 98 -12.01 -8.35 -13.99
C TYR A 98 -12.46 -7.08 -13.25
N VAL A 99 -13.51 -6.42 -13.73
CA VAL A 99 -14.08 -5.24 -13.05
C VAL A 99 -14.54 -5.63 -11.65
N PHE A 100 -15.24 -6.74 -11.48
CA PHE A 100 -15.66 -7.23 -10.17
C PHE A 100 -14.47 -7.47 -9.24
N TYR A 101 -13.38 -8.10 -9.73
CA TYR A 101 -12.18 -8.31 -8.94
C TYR A 101 -11.56 -7.00 -8.44
N VAL A 102 -11.42 -6.00 -9.32
CA VAL A 102 -10.77 -4.73 -8.98
C VAL A 102 -11.66 -3.82 -8.12
N SER A 103 -12.99 -3.86 -8.35
CA SER A 103 -13.95 -3.00 -7.65
C SER A 103 -14.61 -3.64 -6.43
N PHE A 104 -14.18 -4.84 -6.00
CA PHE A 104 -14.78 -5.52 -4.87
C PHE A 104 -14.60 -4.70 -3.60
N PHE A 105 -15.70 -4.12 -3.12
CA PHE A 105 -15.68 -3.02 -2.15
C PHE A 105 -14.99 -3.31 -0.82
N PRO A 106 -15.02 -4.53 -0.23
CA PRO A 106 -14.37 -4.76 1.06
C PRO A 106 -12.86 -4.48 1.06
N GLN A 107 -12.19 -4.72 -0.08
CA GLN A 107 -10.74 -4.53 -0.21
C GLN A 107 -10.35 -3.14 -0.74
N LEU A 108 -11.32 -2.35 -1.28
CA LEU A 108 -11.02 -1.22 -2.16
C LEU A 108 -10.29 -0.06 -1.47
N VAL A 109 -10.61 0.25 -0.22
CA VAL A 109 -10.12 1.46 0.47
C VAL A 109 -8.83 1.19 1.26
N ALA A 110 -8.86 0.23 2.17
CA ALA A 110 -7.75 -0.13 3.05
C ALA A 110 -7.77 -1.62 3.47
N GLY A 111 -8.48 -2.46 2.71
CA GLY A 111 -8.48 -3.91 2.92
C GLY A 111 -7.16 -4.56 2.50
N PRO A 112 -7.03 -5.88 2.67
CA PRO A 112 -5.88 -6.61 2.14
C PRO A 112 -5.73 -6.44 0.63
N ILE A 113 -4.50 -6.33 0.12
CA ILE A 113 -4.22 -6.34 -1.32
C ILE A 113 -4.38 -7.77 -1.84
N VAL A 114 -5.61 -8.11 -2.24
CA VAL A 114 -5.95 -9.47 -2.68
C VAL A 114 -5.43 -9.70 -4.09
N ARG A 115 -4.80 -10.85 -4.31
CA ARG A 115 -4.25 -11.20 -5.63
C ARG A 115 -5.29 -11.88 -6.51
N ALA A 116 -5.19 -11.62 -7.79
CA ALA A 116 -6.07 -12.22 -8.79
C ALA A 116 -6.09 -13.76 -8.72
N ARG A 117 -4.95 -14.38 -8.49
CA ARG A 117 -4.83 -15.84 -8.37
C ARG A 117 -5.61 -16.43 -7.19
N ASP A 118 -5.80 -15.64 -6.13
CA ASP A 118 -6.48 -16.08 -4.91
C ASP A 118 -7.98 -15.71 -4.95
N PHE A 119 -8.35 -14.64 -5.65
CA PHE A 119 -9.72 -14.13 -5.72
C PHE A 119 -10.52 -14.69 -6.90
N ILE A 120 -9.95 -14.67 -8.12
CA ILE A 120 -10.66 -15.04 -9.34
C ILE A 120 -11.25 -16.45 -9.29
N PRO A 121 -10.57 -17.48 -8.76
CA PRO A 121 -11.17 -18.81 -8.64
C PRO A 121 -12.41 -18.85 -7.76
N GLN A 122 -12.57 -17.90 -6.83
CA GLN A 122 -13.74 -17.84 -5.96
C GLN A 122 -14.97 -17.27 -6.67
N ILE A 123 -14.79 -16.41 -7.69
CA ILE A 123 -15.89 -15.84 -8.50
C ILE A 123 -16.69 -16.95 -9.19
N TYR A 124 -16.03 -18.02 -9.59
CA TYR A 124 -16.66 -19.15 -10.33
C TYR A 124 -17.19 -20.27 -9.42
N LYS A 125 -17.09 -20.11 -8.11
CA LYS A 125 -17.68 -21.04 -7.15
C LYS A 125 -18.99 -20.47 -6.63
N THR A 126 -19.97 -21.33 -6.39
CA THR A 126 -21.17 -20.92 -5.68
C THR A 126 -20.77 -20.47 -4.26
N PRO A 127 -21.06 -19.23 -3.87
CA PRO A 127 -20.72 -18.76 -2.52
C PRO A 127 -21.56 -19.57 -1.51
N VAL A 128 -20.87 -20.24 -0.60
CA VAL A 128 -21.48 -20.96 0.51
C VAL A 128 -20.87 -20.41 1.80
N VAL A 129 -21.71 -19.92 2.68
CA VAL A 129 -21.32 -19.43 4.01
C VAL A 129 -21.88 -20.40 5.04
N THR A 130 -21.02 -21.09 5.75
CA THR A 130 -21.40 -21.96 6.84
C THR A 130 -21.80 -21.13 8.08
N ARG A 131 -22.52 -21.71 9.03
CA ARG A 131 -22.87 -21.03 10.28
C ARG A 131 -21.63 -20.59 11.07
N ALA A 132 -20.57 -21.38 11.04
CA ALA A 132 -19.30 -21.04 11.68
C ALA A 132 -18.65 -19.82 11.00
N GLU A 133 -18.57 -19.80 9.67
CA GLU A 133 -18.02 -18.69 8.89
C GLU A 133 -18.85 -17.40 9.04
N PHE A 134 -20.18 -17.55 9.16
CA PHE A 134 -21.04 -16.41 9.45
C PHE A 134 -20.71 -15.80 10.83
N GLY A 135 -20.56 -16.66 11.87
CA GLY A 135 -20.16 -16.21 13.21
C GLY A 135 -18.78 -15.58 13.23
N GLU A 136 -17.80 -16.17 12.54
CA GLU A 136 -16.45 -15.63 12.39
C GLU A 136 -16.45 -14.28 11.65
N GLY A 137 -17.17 -14.18 10.53
CA GLY A 137 -17.27 -12.94 9.76
C GLY A 137 -17.88 -11.82 10.58
N LEU A 138 -18.97 -12.07 11.32
CA LEU A 138 -19.59 -11.10 12.22
C LEU A 138 -18.64 -10.70 13.35
N PHE A 139 -17.95 -11.65 13.96
CA PHE A 139 -16.97 -11.38 15.02
C PHE A 139 -15.83 -10.50 14.52
N LEU A 140 -15.28 -10.78 13.34
CA LEU A 140 -14.23 -9.95 12.73
C LEU A 140 -14.71 -8.52 12.47
N VAL A 141 -15.92 -8.34 11.95
CA VAL A 141 -16.50 -7.01 11.72
C VAL A 141 -16.64 -6.24 13.04
N LEU A 142 -17.17 -6.87 14.09
CA LEU A 142 -17.34 -6.23 15.40
C LEU A 142 -15.99 -5.91 16.07
N CYS A 143 -15.05 -6.84 16.04
CA CYS A 143 -13.69 -6.60 16.56
C CYS A 143 -12.97 -5.50 15.78
N GLY A 144 -13.10 -5.48 14.45
CA GLY A 144 -12.53 -4.44 13.62
C GLY A 144 -13.13 -3.07 13.92
N LEU A 145 -14.45 -3.00 14.04
CA LEU A 145 -15.15 -1.77 14.41
C LEU A 145 -14.70 -1.27 15.79
N PHE A 146 -14.61 -2.17 16.78
CA PHE A 146 -14.13 -1.83 18.11
C PHE A 146 -12.69 -1.27 18.08
N LYS A 147 -11.78 -1.94 17.38
CA LYS A 147 -10.40 -1.45 17.20
C LYS A 147 -10.36 -0.05 16.59
N LYS A 148 -11.16 0.17 15.54
CA LYS A 148 -11.17 1.45 14.80
C LYS A 148 -11.79 2.55 15.64
N THR A 149 -13.03 2.37 16.12
CA THR A 149 -13.79 3.47 16.72
C THR A 149 -13.49 3.67 18.20
N VAL A 150 -13.33 2.57 18.96
CA VAL A 150 -13.17 2.64 20.42
C VAL A 150 -11.71 2.80 20.83
N ILE A 151 -10.76 2.16 20.13
CA ILE A 151 -9.35 2.27 20.50
C ILE A 151 -8.67 3.36 19.68
N SER A 152 -8.63 3.21 18.35
CA SER A 152 -7.85 4.09 17.50
C SER A 152 -8.34 5.54 17.51
N ASP A 153 -9.61 5.77 17.19
CA ASP A 153 -10.17 7.13 17.09
C ASP A 153 -10.20 7.82 18.46
N TYR A 154 -10.50 7.06 19.54
CA TYR A 154 -10.48 7.62 20.89
C TYR A 154 -9.07 8.06 21.31
N ILE A 155 -8.05 7.23 21.09
CA ILE A 155 -6.65 7.57 21.43
C ILE A 155 -6.15 8.74 20.56
N SER A 156 -6.50 8.76 19.28
CA SER A 156 -6.16 9.87 18.37
C SER A 156 -6.67 11.19 18.93
N LEU A 157 -7.97 11.33 19.03
CA LEU A 157 -8.63 12.60 19.37
C LEU A 157 -8.33 13.10 20.80
N ASN A 158 -8.18 12.17 21.77
CA ASN A 158 -8.05 12.55 23.17
C ASN A 158 -6.61 12.63 23.67
N PHE A 159 -5.66 12.05 22.94
CA PHE A 159 -4.29 11.97 23.44
C PHE A 159 -3.23 12.28 22.36
N VAL A 160 -3.17 11.49 21.28
CA VAL A 160 -2.07 11.55 20.32
C VAL A 160 -2.04 12.88 19.56
N ASP A 161 -3.18 13.26 18.97
CA ASP A 161 -3.28 14.48 18.15
C ASP A 161 -2.94 15.72 18.97
N ARG A 162 -3.40 15.79 20.23
CA ARG A 162 -3.09 16.92 21.14
C ARG A 162 -1.61 17.06 21.43
N ILE A 163 -0.89 15.94 21.60
CA ILE A 163 0.55 15.95 21.87
C ILE A 163 1.31 16.34 20.61
N PHE A 164 0.95 15.79 19.46
CA PHE A 164 1.66 16.07 18.21
C PHE A 164 1.38 17.47 17.65
N ASP A 165 0.21 18.04 17.91
CA ASP A 165 -0.12 19.41 17.53
C ASP A 165 0.66 20.46 18.33
N ALA A 166 0.99 20.18 19.58
CA ALA A 166 1.67 21.12 20.46
C ALA A 166 2.71 20.44 21.38
N PRO A 167 3.75 19.76 20.85
CA PRO A 167 4.66 18.91 21.62
C PRO A 167 5.45 19.68 22.69
N LEU A 168 5.64 20.98 22.53
CA LEU A 168 6.34 21.83 23.49
C LEU A 168 5.52 22.14 24.77
N LEU A 169 4.21 21.86 24.75
CA LEU A 169 3.34 22.02 25.93
C LEU A 169 3.35 20.80 26.86
N TYR A 170 3.97 19.70 26.43
CA TYR A 170 4.00 18.43 27.13
C TYR A 170 5.41 18.08 27.62
N THR A 171 5.49 17.32 28.69
CA THR A 171 6.74 16.79 29.21
C THR A 171 7.35 15.73 28.25
N GLY A 172 8.65 15.45 28.42
CA GLY A 172 9.30 14.41 27.60
C GLY A 172 8.66 13.02 27.76
N VAL A 173 8.13 12.72 28.96
CA VAL A 173 7.42 11.45 29.22
C VAL A 173 6.08 11.40 28.46
N GLU A 174 5.31 12.49 28.50
CA GLU A 174 4.05 12.56 27.76
C GLU A 174 4.27 12.47 26.25
N ASN A 175 5.29 13.15 25.72
CA ASN A 175 5.67 13.04 24.32
C ASN A 175 6.06 11.58 23.95
N LEU A 176 6.83 10.88 24.81
CA LEU A 176 7.18 9.50 24.61
C LEU A 176 5.93 8.59 24.61
N LEU A 177 5.00 8.81 25.56
CA LEU A 177 3.72 8.10 25.60
C LEU A 177 2.87 8.39 24.36
N GLY A 178 2.93 9.63 23.83
CA GLY A 178 2.31 10.02 22.56
C GLY A 178 2.80 9.17 21.39
N VAL A 179 4.11 8.91 21.31
CA VAL A 179 4.70 8.04 20.27
C VAL A 179 4.19 6.59 20.39
N TYR A 180 4.13 6.03 21.61
CA TYR A 180 3.55 4.69 21.82
C TYR A 180 2.04 4.67 21.55
N GLY A 181 1.34 5.74 21.94
CA GLY A 181 -0.09 5.91 21.63
C GLY A 181 -0.33 5.92 20.11
N TYR A 182 0.50 6.64 19.35
CA TYR A 182 0.44 6.64 17.89
C TYR A 182 0.71 5.26 17.28
N ALA A 183 1.67 4.51 17.82
CA ALA A 183 1.93 3.15 17.37
C ALA A 183 0.71 2.23 17.56
N LEU A 184 0.03 2.35 18.72
CA LEU A 184 -1.21 1.61 18.99
C LEU A 184 -2.36 2.09 18.11
N GLN A 185 -2.50 3.39 17.93
CA GLN A 185 -3.51 4.02 17.08
C GLN A 185 -3.43 3.50 15.65
N ILE A 186 -2.28 3.61 14.99
CA ILE A 186 -2.11 3.18 13.59
C ILE A 186 -2.31 1.67 13.41
N TYR A 187 -1.93 0.87 14.40
CA TYR A 187 -2.19 -0.57 14.39
C TYR A 187 -3.68 -0.87 14.50
N CYS A 188 -4.37 -0.28 15.46
CA CYS A 188 -5.80 -0.52 15.67
C CYS A 188 -6.64 0.04 14.52
N ASP A 189 -6.27 1.19 13.96
CA ASP A 189 -6.91 1.77 12.78
C ASP A 189 -6.85 0.79 11.59
N PHE A 190 -5.67 0.40 11.21
CA PHE A 190 -5.48 -0.37 9.99
C PHE A 190 -5.79 -1.86 10.15
N SER A 191 -5.46 -2.47 11.30
CA SER A 191 -5.87 -3.86 11.56
C SER A 191 -7.38 -3.96 11.74
N GLY A 192 -8.01 -2.97 12.36
CA GLY A 192 -9.46 -2.90 12.49
C GLY A 192 -10.16 -2.82 11.14
N TYR A 193 -9.67 -1.96 10.25
CA TYR A 193 -10.19 -1.89 8.89
C TYR A 193 -10.00 -3.22 8.12
N SER A 194 -8.82 -3.84 8.25
CA SER A 194 -8.54 -5.13 7.61
C SER A 194 -9.45 -6.24 8.14
N ASP A 195 -9.71 -6.29 9.45
CA ASP A 195 -10.62 -7.28 10.05
C ASP A 195 -12.05 -7.09 9.54
N MET A 196 -12.55 -5.84 9.47
CA MET A 196 -13.85 -5.55 8.88
C MET A 196 -13.93 -6.00 7.42
N ALA A 197 -12.89 -5.71 6.62
CA ALA A 197 -12.84 -6.09 5.22
C ALA A 197 -12.85 -7.62 5.03
N ILE A 198 -12.07 -8.35 5.84
CA ILE A 198 -12.02 -9.83 5.83
C ILE A 198 -13.37 -10.39 6.27
N GLY A 199 -13.94 -9.86 7.35
CA GLY A 199 -15.23 -10.31 7.88
C GLY A 199 -16.37 -10.10 6.89
N ILE A 200 -16.47 -8.90 6.27
CA ILE A 200 -17.50 -8.62 5.26
C ILE A 200 -17.31 -9.53 4.03
N ALA A 201 -16.07 -9.72 3.56
CA ALA A 201 -15.80 -10.63 2.45
C ALA A 201 -16.26 -12.06 2.79
N LEU A 202 -16.00 -12.54 4.02
CA LEU A 202 -16.42 -13.87 4.48
C LEU A 202 -17.94 -14.00 4.53
N LEU A 203 -18.66 -12.98 5.00
CA LEU A 203 -20.13 -12.94 5.00
C LEU A 203 -20.72 -12.97 3.57
N LEU A 204 -19.96 -12.50 2.57
CA LEU A 204 -20.32 -12.57 1.15
C LEU A 204 -19.84 -13.89 0.49
N GLY A 205 -19.21 -14.79 1.23
CA GLY A 205 -18.71 -16.07 0.72
C GLY A 205 -17.33 -16.01 0.07
N PHE A 206 -16.60 -14.87 0.24
CA PHE A 206 -15.22 -14.70 -0.24
C PHE A 206 -14.24 -14.78 0.92
N ARG A 207 -13.13 -15.48 0.72
CA ARG A 207 -12.11 -15.67 1.75
C ARG A 207 -10.86 -14.86 1.41
N PHE A 208 -10.45 -13.99 2.33
CA PHE A 208 -9.23 -13.21 2.27
C PHE A 208 -8.19 -13.73 3.25
N ASN A 209 -6.93 -13.51 2.92
CA ASN A 209 -5.83 -13.82 3.83
C ASN A 209 -5.72 -12.77 4.94
N VAL A 210 -5.22 -13.19 6.11
CA VAL A 210 -4.90 -12.31 7.24
C VAL A 210 -3.88 -11.26 6.80
N ASN A 211 -4.07 -10.03 7.25
CA ASN A 211 -3.20 -8.90 6.92
C ASN A 211 -2.28 -8.47 8.06
N PHE A 212 -2.64 -8.79 9.31
CA PHE A 212 -1.87 -8.52 10.52
C PHE A 212 -1.82 -9.77 11.41
N ASP A 213 -0.64 -10.09 11.94
CA ASP A 213 -0.41 -11.21 12.86
C ASP A 213 0.45 -10.76 14.04
N SER A 214 -0.14 -10.04 14.98
CA SER A 214 0.54 -9.57 16.21
C SER A 214 1.92 -8.95 15.97
N PRO A 215 2.05 -7.92 15.10
CA PRO A 215 3.35 -7.45 14.61
C PRO A 215 4.26 -6.88 15.70
N TYR A 216 3.71 -6.33 16.78
CA TYR A 216 4.49 -5.77 17.88
C TYR A 216 5.10 -6.82 18.82
N GLN A 217 4.82 -8.11 18.61
CA GLN A 217 5.50 -9.22 19.29
C GLN A 217 6.78 -9.68 18.55
N SER A 218 7.13 -9.02 17.45
CA SER A 218 8.29 -9.37 16.64
C SER A 218 9.60 -9.04 17.33
N ALA A 219 10.54 -9.97 17.31
CA ALA A 219 11.88 -9.78 17.84
C ALA A 219 12.83 -9.05 16.87
N THR A 220 12.51 -9.00 15.60
CA THR A 220 13.32 -8.36 14.55
C THR A 220 12.46 -7.57 13.57
N ILE A 221 13.06 -6.57 12.89
CA ILE A 221 12.37 -5.81 11.81
C ILE A 221 11.96 -6.73 10.65
N THR A 222 12.74 -7.74 10.34
CA THR A 222 12.37 -8.73 9.31
C THR A 222 11.11 -9.52 9.71
N GLU A 223 11.00 -9.92 10.97
CA GLU A 223 9.79 -10.57 11.48
C GLU A 223 8.61 -9.61 11.52
N PHE A 224 8.83 -8.37 11.96
CA PHE A 224 7.80 -7.32 11.93
C PHE A 224 7.14 -7.20 10.55
N TRP A 225 7.91 -7.08 9.48
CA TRP A 225 7.39 -6.98 8.12
C TRP A 225 6.74 -8.26 7.59
N ARG A 226 6.93 -9.40 8.23
CA ARG A 226 6.19 -10.64 7.94
C ARG A 226 4.83 -10.68 8.61
N ARG A 227 4.61 -9.86 9.65
CA ARG A 227 3.41 -9.81 10.48
C ARG A 227 2.59 -8.53 10.26
N TRP A 228 3.23 -7.46 9.81
CA TRP A 228 2.61 -6.16 9.50
C TRP A 228 2.27 -6.08 8.04
N HIS A 229 1.00 -5.71 7.73
CA HIS A 229 0.51 -5.49 6.36
C HIS A 229 1.00 -6.57 5.37
N ILE A 230 0.69 -7.83 5.71
CA ILE A 230 1.23 -9.03 5.06
C ILE A 230 0.95 -9.03 3.56
N SER A 231 -0.22 -8.53 3.16
CA SER A 231 -0.60 -8.44 1.75
C SER A 231 0.32 -7.51 0.95
N LEU A 232 0.67 -6.33 1.49
CA LEU A 232 1.63 -5.40 0.88
C LEU A 232 3.05 -5.96 0.89
N SER A 233 3.51 -6.42 2.05
CA SER A 233 4.88 -6.96 2.21
C SER A 233 5.14 -8.13 1.26
N SER A 234 4.18 -9.03 1.12
CA SER A 234 4.26 -10.13 0.15
C SER A 234 4.17 -9.65 -1.29
N TRP A 235 3.35 -8.62 -1.59
CA TRP A 235 3.27 -8.03 -2.92
C TRP A 235 4.62 -7.39 -3.33
N LEU A 236 5.18 -6.54 -2.48
CA LEU A 236 6.48 -5.91 -2.72
C LEU A 236 7.59 -6.96 -2.93
N LYS A 237 7.58 -8.03 -2.14
CA LYS A 237 8.51 -9.14 -2.31
C LYS A 237 8.36 -9.79 -3.68
N ASP A 238 7.15 -10.18 -4.10
CA ASP A 238 6.93 -11.04 -5.28
C ASP A 238 7.01 -10.28 -6.60
N TYR A 239 6.58 -9.01 -6.62
CA TYR A 239 6.50 -8.23 -7.85
C TYR A 239 7.64 -7.21 -7.99
N LEU A 240 8.24 -6.75 -6.90
CA LEU A 240 9.33 -5.77 -6.92
C LEU A 240 10.68 -6.41 -6.56
N TYR A 241 10.85 -6.87 -5.33
CA TYR A 241 12.13 -7.39 -4.85
C TYR A 241 12.67 -8.56 -5.69
N ILE A 242 11.84 -9.57 -5.96
CA ILE A 242 12.24 -10.71 -6.80
C ILE A 242 12.51 -10.27 -8.23
N SER A 243 11.79 -9.30 -8.77
CA SER A 243 12.00 -8.76 -10.12
C SER A 243 13.31 -7.99 -10.26
N LEU A 244 13.78 -7.34 -9.18
CA LEU A 244 15.10 -6.70 -9.11
C LEU A 244 16.28 -7.70 -9.00
N GLY A 245 15.98 -8.98 -8.84
CA GLY A 245 16.93 -10.07 -8.68
C GLY A 245 16.93 -10.74 -7.32
N GLY A 246 16.21 -10.18 -6.33
CA GLY A 246 16.13 -10.72 -4.98
C GLY A 246 17.51 -10.86 -4.34
N ASN A 247 17.77 -12.02 -3.73
CA ASN A 247 19.04 -12.37 -3.07
C ASN A 247 20.01 -13.19 -3.95
N ARG A 248 19.74 -13.29 -5.28
CA ARG A 248 20.49 -14.19 -6.19
C ARG A 248 21.84 -13.63 -6.66
N LYS A 249 22.09 -12.34 -6.46
CA LYS A 249 23.27 -11.64 -7.00
C LYS A 249 24.25 -11.15 -5.94
N GLY A 250 24.37 -11.89 -4.83
CA GLY A 250 25.27 -11.57 -3.72
C GLY A 250 24.70 -10.61 -2.69
N LYS A 251 25.38 -10.47 -1.56
CA LYS A 251 24.89 -9.71 -0.38
C LYS A 251 24.67 -8.22 -0.67
N ILE A 252 25.63 -7.54 -1.30
CA ILE A 252 25.52 -6.09 -1.60
C ILE A 252 24.29 -5.82 -2.45
N ARG A 253 24.07 -6.60 -3.51
CA ARG A 253 22.91 -6.45 -4.38
C ARG A 253 21.59 -6.75 -3.64
N THR A 254 21.60 -7.67 -2.70
CA THR A 254 20.46 -7.98 -1.83
C THR A 254 20.05 -6.76 -1.01
N TYR A 255 20.99 -6.11 -0.33
CA TYR A 255 20.72 -4.89 0.45
C TYR A 255 20.24 -3.72 -0.43
N ILE A 256 20.84 -3.53 -1.61
CA ILE A 256 20.37 -2.52 -2.57
C ILE A 256 18.92 -2.82 -2.99
N ASN A 257 18.59 -4.07 -3.30
CA ASN A 257 17.23 -4.47 -3.69
C ASN A 257 16.22 -4.25 -2.54
N LEU A 258 16.61 -4.55 -1.29
CA LEU A 258 15.79 -4.29 -0.10
C LEU A 258 15.57 -2.78 0.07
N LEU A 259 16.64 -1.99 0.01
CA LEU A 259 16.54 -0.53 0.14
C LEU A 259 15.61 0.08 -0.92
N ILE A 260 15.79 -0.29 -2.20
CA ILE A 260 14.91 0.16 -3.29
C ILE A 260 13.46 -0.25 -3.02
N THR A 261 13.24 -1.47 -2.55
CA THR A 261 11.89 -1.99 -2.26
C THR A 261 11.23 -1.18 -1.16
N MET A 262 11.96 -0.86 -0.10
CA MET A 262 11.43 -0.10 1.03
C MET A 262 11.24 1.39 0.71
N LEU A 263 12.14 1.99 -0.08
CA LEU A 263 11.99 3.37 -0.57
C LEU A 263 10.73 3.52 -1.43
N LEU A 264 10.50 2.59 -2.37
CA LEU A 264 9.29 2.59 -3.20
C LEU A 264 8.03 2.26 -2.38
N GLY A 265 8.15 1.39 -1.37
CA GLY A 265 7.09 1.13 -0.40
C GLY A 265 6.73 2.36 0.43
N GLY A 266 7.72 3.11 0.89
CA GLY A 266 7.53 4.38 1.59
C GLY A 266 6.85 5.41 0.69
N LEU A 267 7.35 5.63 -0.51
CA LEU A 267 6.74 6.54 -1.49
C LEU A 267 5.29 6.13 -1.82
N TRP A 268 4.98 4.84 -1.86
CA TRP A 268 3.62 4.35 -2.05
C TRP A 268 2.68 4.79 -0.93
N HIS A 269 3.14 4.88 0.33
CA HIS A 269 2.33 5.37 1.45
C HIS A 269 1.91 6.84 1.28
N GLY A 270 2.82 7.70 0.84
CA GLY A 270 2.50 9.11 0.63
C GLY A 270 3.50 9.84 -0.26
N ALA A 271 3.01 10.84 -0.96
CA ALA A 271 3.82 11.72 -1.80
C ALA A 271 4.48 12.80 -0.92
N SER A 272 5.46 12.42 -0.11
CA SER A 272 6.24 13.34 0.71
C SER A 272 7.66 12.81 0.98
N VAL A 273 8.57 13.72 1.30
CA VAL A 273 9.95 13.39 1.68
C VAL A 273 9.98 12.55 2.96
N SER A 274 9.07 12.80 3.90
CA SER A 274 8.97 12.03 5.16
C SER A 274 8.73 10.54 4.92
N PHE A 275 7.89 10.17 3.93
CA PHE A 275 7.67 8.78 3.58
C PHE A 275 8.85 8.14 2.85
N ILE A 276 9.64 8.93 2.09
CA ILE A 276 10.90 8.45 1.51
C ILE A 276 11.90 8.16 2.62
N LEU A 277 12.04 9.05 3.61
CA LEU A 277 12.90 8.84 4.78
C LEU A 277 12.45 7.65 5.62
N TRP A 278 11.15 7.50 5.83
CA TRP A 278 10.57 6.33 6.49
C TRP A 278 10.96 5.03 5.77
N GLY A 279 10.81 4.99 4.44
CA GLY A 279 11.23 3.85 3.63
C GLY A 279 12.74 3.58 3.71
N ALA A 280 13.57 4.63 3.71
CA ALA A 280 15.02 4.52 3.87
C ALA A 280 15.41 3.90 5.21
N LEU A 281 14.81 4.38 6.33
CA LEU A 281 15.06 3.85 7.67
C LEU A 281 14.73 2.36 7.77
N HIS A 282 13.56 1.96 7.27
CA HIS A 282 13.17 0.54 7.26
C HIS A 282 14.05 -0.30 6.32
N GLY A 283 14.47 0.26 5.18
CA GLY A 283 15.36 -0.43 4.24
C GLY A 283 16.77 -0.66 4.80
N VAL A 284 17.28 0.27 5.62
CA VAL A 284 18.56 0.12 6.32
C VAL A 284 18.45 -0.85 7.50
N ALA A 285 17.29 -0.88 8.17
CA ALA A 285 17.07 -1.77 9.32
C ALA A 285 16.85 -3.25 8.93
N LEU A 286 16.56 -3.56 7.67
CA LEU A 286 16.40 -4.90 7.10
C LEU A 286 17.73 -5.49 6.62
#